data_2c4c18c4be956237f26e3c30c8e5bf14
#
_entry.id   2c4c18c4be956237f26e3c30c8e5bf14
#
_cell.length_a   1.000
_cell.length_b   1.000
_cell.length_c   1.000
_cell.angle_alpha   90.00
_cell.angle_beta   90.00
_cell.angle_gamma   90.00
#
_symmetry.space_group_name_H-M   'P 1'
#
loop_
_entity.id
_entity.type
_entity.pdbx_description
1 polymer ?
#
loop_
_entity_poly.entity_id
_entity_poly.type
_entity_poly.pdbx_seq_one_letter_code
_entity_poly.pdbx_strand_id
1 'polypeptide(L)'
;MKVDSRDLSLVAIYASLYAVLVYIFAPISFFALQFRVAGVIRPAIARKWMLSIGYSIGVVVGNLFSPFIGSFELVFMPVMSLLAGLLGNLVARKFNGDYFVAGIVIAMVIALSVSWMLNQLFNIPMLATFFYLFVSEQAVCFLGAFIFKLIEKRFKWW
;
A
#
# COMPACT_ATOMS: atom_id res chain seq x y z
N MET A 1 -22.03 4.12 -11.84
CA MET A 1 -21.16 5.03 -11.08
C MET A 1 -20.32 5.78 -12.12
N LYS A 2 -20.55 7.08 -12.31
CA LYS A 2 -19.77 7.86 -13.30
C LYS A 2 -18.42 8.18 -12.63
N VAL A 3 -17.32 7.82 -13.30
CA VAL A 3 -15.97 8.23 -12.91
C VAL A 3 -15.82 9.68 -13.34
N ASP A 4 -15.55 10.57 -12.39
CA ASP A 4 -15.33 11.99 -12.64
C ASP A 4 -13.84 12.24 -12.95
N SER A 5 -13.56 13.31 -13.71
CA SER A 5 -12.19 13.77 -14.03
C SER A 5 -11.36 13.99 -12.77
N ARG A 6 -11.99 14.45 -11.69
CA ARG A 6 -11.36 14.59 -10.37
C ARG A 6 -10.89 13.26 -9.80
N ASP A 7 -11.69 12.21 -9.95
CA ASP A 7 -11.33 10.88 -9.47
C ASP A 7 -10.13 10.30 -10.23
N LEU A 8 -10.11 10.50 -11.56
CA LEU A 8 -8.98 10.08 -12.40
C LEU A 8 -7.69 10.82 -12.01
N SER A 9 -7.78 12.13 -11.79
CA SER A 9 -6.64 12.95 -11.34
C SER A 9 -6.12 12.48 -9.98
N LEU A 10 -7.00 12.16 -9.03
CA LEU A 10 -6.61 11.63 -7.72
C LEU A 10 -5.90 10.29 -7.84
N VAL A 11 -6.36 9.39 -8.70
CA VAL A 11 -5.73 8.10 -8.97
C VAL A 11 -4.32 8.29 -9.55
N ALA A 12 -4.17 9.20 -10.53
CA ALA A 12 -2.88 9.49 -11.15
C ALA A 12 -1.89 10.11 -10.15
N ILE A 13 -2.33 11.11 -9.37
CA ILE A 13 -1.51 11.74 -8.32
C ILE A 13 -1.09 10.71 -7.28
N TYR A 14 -2.01 9.87 -6.84
CA TYR A 14 -1.74 8.83 -5.85
C TYR A 14 -0.71 7.81 -6.37
N ALA A 15 -0.87 7.33 -7.61
CA ALA A 15 0.06 6.39 -8.24
C ALA A 15 1.46 7.00 -8.37
N SER A 16 1.54 8.24 -8.84
CA SER A 16 2.81 8.96 -8.99
C SER A 16 3.50 9.18 -7.64
N LEU A 17 2.75 9.63 -6.63
CA LEU A 17 3.28 9.83 -5.28
C LEU A 17 3.80 8.53 -4.67
N TYR A 18 3.05 7.42 -4.85
CA TYR A 18 3.50 6.11 -4.38
C TYR A 18 4.81 5.69 -5.05
N ALA A 19 4.89 5.79 -6.38
CA ALA A 19 6.08 5.41 -7.15
C ALA A 19 7.30 6.26 -6.77
N VAL A 20 7.13 7.58 -6.63
CA VAL A 20 8.19 8.50 -6.20
C VAL A 20 8.70 8.16 -4.80
N LEU A 21 7.80 7.87 -3.85
CA LEU A 21 8.20 7.46 -2.50
C LEU A 21 8.96 6.12 -2.52
N VAL A 22 8.52 5.15 -3.33
CA VAL A 22 9.26 3.88 -3.50
C VAL A 22 10.65 4.14 -4.06
N TYR A 23 10.78 5.01 -5.07
CA TYR A 23 12.06 5.34 -5.70
C TYR A 23 13.02 6.03 -4.73
N ILE A 24 12.56 7.08 -4.04
CA ILE A 24 13.38 7.85 -3.08
C ILE A 24 13.88 6.96 -1.94
N PHE A 25 13.01 6.08 -1.44
CA PHE A 25 13.32 5.20 -0.32
C PHE A 25 13.68 3.77 -0.77
N ALA A 26 14.09 3.59 -2.04
CA ALA A 26 14.45 2.28 -2.59
C ALA A 26 15.46 1.49 -1.71
N PRO A 27 16.54 2.10 -1.17
CA PRO A 27 17.51 1.37 -0.35
C PRO A 27 16.92 0.69 0.89
N ILE A 28 15.88 1.26 1.49
CA ILE A 28 15.23 0.65 2.67
C ILE A 28 13.96 -0.11 2.31
N SER A 29 13.41 0.11 1.11
CA SER A 29 12.18 -0.53 0.65
C SER A 29 12.39 -1.95 0.10
N PHE A 30 13.55 -2.23 -0.48
CA PHE A 30 13.82 -3.49 -1.20
C PHE A 30 14.87 -4.40 -0.54
N PHE A 31 15.62 -3.92 0.45
CA PHE A 31 16.65 -4.70 1.15
C PHE A 31 16.10 -5.35 2.43
N ALA A 32 17.00 -5.86 3.26
CA ALA A 32 16.69 -6.69 4.43
C ALA A 32 15.62 -6.13 5.39
N LEU A 33 15.47 -4.82 5.45
CA LEU A 33 14.45 -4.18 6.28
C LEU A 33 13.04 -4.22 5.67
N GLN A 34 12.92 -4.32 4.33
CA GLN A 34 11.62 -4.32 3.62
C GLN A 34 10.65 -3.22 4.14
N PHE A 35 11.21 -2.10 4.60
CA PHE A 35 10.44 -1.02 5.22
C PHE A 35 9.92 -0.07 4.14
N ARG A 36 8.71 -0.34 3.65
CA ARG A 36 8.13 0.40 2.53
C ARG A 36 7.47 1.70 2.96
N VAL A 37 8.27 2.78 3.06
CA VAL A 37 7.82 4.13 3.46
C VAL A 37 6.62 4.62 2.63
N ALA A 38 6.55 4.25 1.35
CA ALA A 38 5.40 4.55 0.49
C ALA A 38 4.06 4.05 1.06
N GLY A 39 4.09 3.09 2.00
CA GLY A 39 2.91 2.62 2.72
C GLY A 39 2.17 3.70 3.51
N VAL A 40 2.83 4.83 3.80
CA VAL A 40 2.23 5.96 4.52
C VAL A 40 0.99 6.53 3.84
N ILE A 41 0.86 6.41 2.52
CA ILE A 41 -0.32 6.92 1.81
C ILE A 41 -1.45 5.89 1.67
N ARG A 42 -1.23 4.61 1.98
CA ARG A 42 -2.24 3.54 1.83
C ARG A 42 -3.53 3.78 2.63
N PRO A 43 -3.52 4.32 3.86
CA PRO A 43 -4.74 4.57 4.61
C PRO A 43 -5.74 5.50 3.90
N ALA A 44 -5.29 6.38 2.99
CA ALA A 44 -6.18 7.24 2.19
C ALA A 44 -7.24 6.44 1.41
N ILE A 45 -6.94 5.19 1.08
CA ILE A 45 -7.85 4.27 0.38
C ILE A 45 -9.17 4.07 1.16
N ALA A 46 -9.15 4.25 2.50
CA ALA A 46 -10.36 4.19 3.33
C ALA A 46 -11.51 5.04 2.79
N ARG A 47 -11.22 6.20 2.21
CA ARG A 47 -12.21 7.17 1.73
C ARG A 47 -12.64 6.95 0.29
N LYS A 48 -11.73 6.49 -0.57
CA LYS A 48 -12.01 6.28 -2.01
C LYS A 48 -11.41 4.96 -2.48
N TRP A 49 -12.25 4.00 -2.85
CA TRP A 49 -11.83 2.69 -3.35
C TRP A 49 -10.98 2.78 -4.63
N MET A 50 -11.20 3.81 -5.45
CA MET A 50 -10.46 4.01 -6.71
C MET A 50 -8.97 4.24 -6.48
N LEU A 51 -8.57 4.71 -5.29
CA LEU A 51 -7.16 4.82 -4.92
C LEU A 51 -6.46 3.45 -4.85
N SER A 52 -7.22 2.35 -4.73
CA SER A 52 -6.66 0.99 -4.85
C SER A 52 -6.07 0.74 -6.23
N ILE A 53 -6.68 1.30 -7.29
CA ILE A 53 -6.16 1.25 -8.65
C ILE A 53 -4.85 2.06 -8.73
N GLY A 54 -4.86 3.28 -8.19
CA GLY A 54 -3.66 4.12 -8.11
C GLY A 54 -2.53 3.44 -7.32
N TYR A 55 -2.88 2.73 -6.24
CA TYR A 55 -1.94 1.94 -5.45
C TYR A 55 -1.29 0.84 -6.30
N SER A 56 -2.10 0.04 -7.00
CA SER A 56 -1.61 -1.02 -7.88
C SER A 56 -0.68 -0.48 -8.98
N ILE A 57 -1.10 0.59 -9.67
CA ILE A 57 -0.26 1.24 -10.70
C ILE A 57 1.03 1.79 -10.11
N GLY A 58 0.95 2.44 -8.96
CA GLY A 58 2.12 2.97 -8.25
C GLY A 58 3.10 1.87 -7.82
N VAL A 59 2.59 0.68 -7.46
CA VAL A 59 3.42 -0.50 -7.18
C VAL A 59 4.11 -1.01 -8.44
N VAL A 60 3.41 -1.09 -9.60
CA VAL A 60 4.06 -1.46 -10.87
C VAL A 60 5.22 -0.53 -11.16
N VAL A 61 4.97 0.79 -11.17
CA VAL A 61 5.98 1.78 -11.52
C VAL A 61 7.12 1.80 -10.49
N GLY A 62 6.80 1.74 -9.19
CA GLY A 62 7.80 1.71 -8.13
C GLY A 62 8.69 0.47 -8.19
N ASN A 63 8.12 -0.68 -8.50
CA ASN A 63 8.85 -1.95 -8.58
C ASN A 63 9.73 -2.09 -9.83
N LEU A 64 9.59 -1.20 -10.84
CA LEU A 64 10.56 -1.12 -11.94
C LEU A 64 11.97 -0.75 -11.45
N PHE A 65 12.08 -0.14 -10.27
CA PHE A 65 13.36 0.20 -9.64
C PHE A 65 13.83 -0.85 -8.63
N SER A 66 13.13 -2.00 -8.53
CA SER A 66 13.52 -3.08 -7.64
C SER A 66 14.76 -3.81 -8.17
N PRO A 67 15.75 -4.11 -7.30
CA PRO A 67 16.86 -4.98 -7.67
C PRO A 67 16.42 -6.44 -7.91
N PHE A 68 15.19 -6.81 -7.52
CA PHE A 68 14.61 -8.14 -7.66
C PHE A 68 13.50 -8.18 -8.72
N ILE A 69 13.57 -7.29 -9.72
CA ILE A 69 12.55 -7.17 -10.76
C ILE A 69 12.25 -8.53 -11.43
N GLY A 70 10.98 -8.89 -11.47
CA GLY A 70 10.52 -10.16 -12.03
C GLY A 70 9.00 -10.27 -11.99
N SER A 71 8.47 -11.44 -12.34
CA SER A 71 7.02 -11.67 -12.41
C SER A 71 6.31 -11.47 -11.06
N PHE A 72 6.96 -11.79 -9.95
CA PHE A 72 6.41 -11.54 -8.62
C PHE A 72 6.27 -10.04 -8.32
N GLU A 73 7.29 -9.25 -8.66
CA GLU A 73 7.31 -7.81 -8.41
C GLU A 73 6.39 -7.03 -9.37
N LEU A 74 6.28 -7.46 -10.63
CA LEU A 74 5.56 -6.71 -11.66
C LEU A 74 4.12 -7.18 -11.90
N VAL A 75 3.77 -8.40 -11.49
CA VAL A 75 2.42 -8.94 -11.68
C VAL A 75 1.78 -9.31 -10.35
N PHE A 76 2.41 -10.17 -9.55
CA PHE A 76 1.82 -10.65 -8.31
C PHE A 76 1.61 -9.50 -7.29
N MET A 77 2.64 -8.70 -7.02
CA MET A 77 2.54 -7.62 -6.03
C MET A 77 1.53 -6.53 -6.40
N PRO A 78 1.43 -6.04 -7.65
CA PRO A 78 0.37 -5.12 -8.05
C PRO A 78 -1.05 -5.69 -7.87
N VAL A 79 -1.26 -6.96 -8.23
CA VAL A 79 -2.55 -7.63 -8.03
C VAL A 79 -2.89 -7.71 -6.54
N MET A 80 -1.94 -8.14 -5.72
CA MET A 80 -2.15 -8.22 -4.27
C MET A 80 -2.36 -6.82 -3.65
N SER A 81 -1.70 -5.79 -4.18
CA SER A 81 -1.90 -4.39 -3.76
C SER A 81 -3.29 -3.88 -4.09
N LEU A 82 -3.80 -4.22 -5.27
CA LEU A 82 -5.19 -3.90 -5.66
C LEU A 82 -6.18 -4.57 -4.70
N LEU A 83 -6.01 -5.87 -4.47
CA LEU A 83 -6.88 -6.64 -3.56
C LEU A 83 -6.81 -6.11 -2.13
N ALA A 84 -5.60 -5.83 -1.63
CA ALA A 84 -5.40 -5.25 -0.30
C ALA A 84 -6.13 -3.91 -0.15
N GLY A 85 -6.00 -3.04 -1.14
CA GLY A 85 -6.66 -1.74 -1.16
C GLY A 85 -8.19 -1.87 -1.20
N LEU A 86 -8.73 -2.73 -2.07
CA LEU A 86 -10.18 -2.97 -2.15
C LEU A 86 -10.74 -3.54 -0.84
N LEU A 87 -10.07 -4.53 -0.26
CA LEU A 87 -10.45 -5.11 1.03
C LEU A 87 -10.36 -4.08 2.16
N GLY A 88 -9.28 -3.30 2.20
CA GLY A 88 -9.09 -2.23 3.17
C GLY A 88 -10.20 -1.19 3.10
N ASN A 89 -10.58 -0.74 1.90
CA ASN A 89 -11.71 0.17 1.72
C ASN A 89 -13.04 -0.47 2.12
N LEU A 90 -13.29 -1.73 1.71
CA LEU A 90 -14.53 -2.44 2.02
C LEU A 90 -14.74 -2.57 3.53
N VAL A 91 -13.71 -2.96 4.25
CA VAL A 91 -13.78 -3.11 5.71
C VAL A 91 -13.89 -1.74 6.38
N ALA A 92 -13.07 -0.76 5.96
CA ALA A 92 -13.11 0.58 6.54
C ALA A 92 -14.48 1.25 6.40
N ARG A 93 -15.21 1.01 5.30
CA ARG A 93 -16.59 1.52 5.11
C ARG A 93 -17.54 1.09 6.23
N LYS A 94 -17.37 -0.10 6.80
CA LYS A 94 -18.17 -0.58 7.94
C LYS A 94 -17.84 0.21 9.23
N PHE A 95 -16.70 0.89 9.27
CA PHE A 95 -16.22 1.73 10.37
C PHE A 95 -16.13 3.21 9.96
N ASN A 96 -17.13 3.70 9.24
CA ASN A 96 -17.23 5.11 8.80
C ASN A 96 -16.03 5.61 7.98
N GLY A 97 -15.35 4.72 7.26
CA GLY A 97 -14.17 5.03 6.47
C GLY A 97 -12.94 5.34 7.32
N ASP A 98 -12.78 4.69 8.46
CA ASP A 98 -11.64 4.94 9.36
C ASP A 98 -10.32 4.54 8.70
N TYR A 99 -9.34 5.45 8.76
CA TYR A 99 -8.01 5.28 8.16
C TYR A 99 -7.18 4.19 8.84
N PHE A 100 -7.33 4.03 10.16
CA PHE A 100 -6.59 3.00 10.91
C PHE A 100 -7.08 1.61 10.53
N VAL A 101 -8.39 1.43 10.40
CA VAL A 101 -8.99 0.17 9.98
C VAL A 101 -8.51 -0.23 8.59
N ALA A 102 -8.53 0.70 7.62
CA ALA A 102 -7.98 0.43 6.29
C ALA A 102 -6.50 0.06 6.35
N GLY A 103 -5.71 0.81 7.13
CA GLY A 103 -4.28 0.55 7.33
C GLY A 103 -4.00 -0.85 7.85
N ILE A 104 -4.74 -1.30 8.87
CA ILE A 104 -4.60 -2.64 9.45
C ILE A 104 -4.85 -3.73 8.41
N VAL A 105 -5.97 -3.62 7.68
CA VAL A 105 -6.34 -4.63 6.68
C VAL A 105 -5.33 -4.68 5.54
N ILE A 106 -4.93 -3.50 5.03
CA ILE A 106 -3.96 -3.42 3.93
C ILE A 106 -2.61 -3.98 4.37
N ALA A 107 -2.10 -3.60 5.55
CA ALA A 107 -0.84 -4.08 6.07
C ALA A 107 -0.85 -5.61 6.28
N MET A 108 -1.97 -6.17 6.77
CA MET A 108 -2.11 -7.62 6.95
C MET A 108 -2.02 -8.36 5.61
N VAL A 109 -2.77 -7.93 4.60
CA VAL A 109 -2.76 -8.56 3.27
C VAL A 109 -1.39 -8.44 2.60
N ILE A 110 -0.75 -7.26 2.69
CA ILE A 110 0.58 -7.04 2.10
C ILE A 110 1.64 -7.85 2.83
N ALA A 111 1.66 -7.86 4.14
CA ALA A 111 2.62 -8.65 4.92
C ALA A 111 2.51 -10.15 4.59
N LEU A 112 1.28 -10.67 4.46
CA LEU A 112 1.04 -12.06 4.07
C LEU A 112 1.55 -12.35 2.66
N SER A 113 1.25 -11.46 1.71
CA SER A 113 1.65 -11.63 0.31
C SER A 113 3.17 -11.56 0.13
N VAL A 114 3.83 -10.60 0.78
CA VAL A 114 5.29 -10.45 0.70
C VAL A 114 6.00 -11.59 1.41
N SER A 115 5.51 -12.03 2.58
CA SER A 115 6.12 -13.16 3.29
C SER A 115 6.03 -14.47 2.49
N TRP A 116 4.89 -14.68 1.81
CA TRP A 116 4.73 -15.81 0.90
C TRP A 116 5.68 -15.69 -0.30
N MET A 117 5.76 -14.52 -0.94
CA MET A 117 6.67 -14.26 -2.05
C MET A 117 8.14 -14.53 -1.68
N LEU A 118 8.59 -14.02 -0.53
CA LEU A 118 9.95 -14.23 -0.05
C LEU A 118 10.25 -15.69 0.27
N ASN A 119 9.26 -16.43 0.77
CA ASN A 119 9.39 -17.87 0.97
C ASN A 119 9.58 -18.59 -0.37
N GLN A 120 8.82 -18.24 -1.43
CA GLN A 120 8.95 -18.85 -2.75
C GLN A 120 10.29 -18.53 -3.44
N LEU A 121 10.79 -17.30 -3.28
CA LEU A 121 12.00 -16.84 -3.96
C LEU A 121 13.30 -17.23 -3.23
N PHE A 122 13.29 -17.21 -1.91
CA PHE A 122 14.50 -17.30 -1.09
C PHE A 122 14.44 -18.37 0.00
N ASN A 123 13.37 -19.18 0.06
CA ASN A 123 13.12 -20.18 1.11
C ASN A 123 13.20 -19.61 2.54
N ILE A 124 12.85 -18.33 2.73
CA ILE A 124 12.83 -17.68 4.04
C ILE A 124 11.59 -18.17 4.82
N PRO A 125 11.69 -18.45 6.13
CA PRO A 125 10.55 -18.91 6.92
C PRO A 125 9.39 -17.92 6.90
N MET A 126 8.25 -18.30 6.29
CA MET A 126 7.10 -17.43 6.05
C MET A 126 6.54 -16.82 7.33
N LEU A 127 6.41 -17.61 8.40
CA LEU A 127 5.78 -17.15 9.64
C LEU A 127 6.59 -16.04 10.33
N ALA A 128 7.90 -16.21 10.46
CA ALA A 128 8.78 -15.21 11.06
C ALA A 128 8.79 -13.92 10.24
N THR A 129 8.87 -14.06 8.91
CA THR A 129 8.85 -12.94 7.98
C THR A 129 7.51 -12.19 8.03
N PHE A 130 6.40 -12.92 8.13
CA PHE A 130 5.07 -12.30 8.25
C PHE A 130 4.97 -11.38 9.48
N PHE A 131 5.36 -11.85 10.66
CA PHE A 131 5.27 -11.02 11.86
C PHE A 131 6.16 -9.78 11.78
N TYR A 132 7.37 -9.94 11.28
CA TYR A 132 8.28 -8.82 11.07
C TYR A 132 7.70 -7.78 10.09
N LEU A 133 7.24 -8.23 8.92
CA LEU A 133 6.65 -7.35 7.90
C LEU A 133 5.35 -6.70 8.41
N PHE A 134 4.52 -7.46 9.11
CA PHE A 134 3.27 -6.93 9.64
C PHE A 134 3.51 -5.77 10.60
N VAL A 135 4.45 -5.90 11.52
CA VAL A 135 4.79 -4.82 12.46
C VAL A 135 5.34 -3.60 11.71
N SER A 136 6.25 -3.79 10.76
CA SER A 136 6.83 -2.69 9.98
C SER A 136 5.78 -1.98 9.11
N GLU A 137 4.93 -2.72 8.43
CA GLU A 137 3.84 -2.18 7.61
C GLU A 137 2.79 -1.46 8.46
N GLN A 138 2.46 -2.00 9.64
CA GLN A 138 1.55 -1.33 10.58
C GLN A 138 2.08 0.00 11.07
N ALA A 139 3.35 0.09 11.44
CA ALA A 139 3.96 1.34 11.87
C ALA A 139 3.82 2.44 10.81
N VAL A 140 4.11 2.10 9.54
CA VAL A 140 3.99 3.04 8.41
C VAL A 140 2.53 3.41 8.14
N CYS A 141 1.62 2.44 8.13
CA CYS A 141 0.20 2.69 7.92
C CYS A 141 -0.42 3.52 9.07
N PHE A 142 0.01 3.31 10.31
CA PHE A 142 -0.47 4.11 11.44
C PHE A 142 -0.02 5.57 11.34
N LEU A 143 1.24 5.80 10.98
CA LEU A 143 1.72 7.15 10.69
C LEU A 143 0.87 7.82 9.60
N GLY A 144 0.63 7.10 8.50
CA GLY A 144 -0.23 7.58 7.41
C GLY A 144 -1.67 7.87 7.84
N ALA A 145 -2.29 6.96 8.61
CA ALA A 145 -3.63 7.14 9.13
C ALA A 145 -3.74 8.39 10.02
N PHE A 146 -2.74 8.63 10.86
CA PHE A 146 -2.66 9.82 11.69
C PHE A 146 -2.56 11.10 10.83
N ILE A 147 -1.67 11.11 9.82
CA ILE A 147 -1.51 12.24 8.89
C ILE A 147 -2.82 12.54 8.16
N PHE A 148 -3.48 11.53 7.56
CA PHE A 148 -4.73 11.74 6.83
C PHE A 148 -5.87 12.19 7.76
N LYS A 149 -5.91 11.73 8.99
CA LYS A 149 -6.88 12.19 9.99
C LYS A 149 -6.67 13.66 10.37
N LEU A 150 -5.43 14.13 10.42
CA LEU A 150 -5.11 15.54 10.63
C LEU A 150 -5.48 16.41 9.43
N ILE A 151 -5.17 15.94 8.21
CA ILE A 151 -5.53 16.63 6.97
C ILE A 151 -7.06 16.79 6.88
N GLU A 152 -7.78 15.70 7.14
CA GLU A 152 -9.25 15.68 7.07
C GLU A 152 -9.92 16.69 8.01
N LYS A 153 -9.33 16.94 9.16
CA LYS A 153 -9.84 17.98 10.10
C LYS A 153 -9.81 19.39 9.52
N ARG A 154 -8.92 19.65 8.56
CA ARG A 154 -8.73 20.97 7.95
C ARG A 154 -9.28 21.05 6.53
N PHE A 155 -9.23 19.94 5.80
CA PHE A 155 -9.56 19.91 4.39
C PHE A 155 -10.16 18.56 3.99
N LYS A 156 -11.40 18.60 3.46
CA LYS A 156 -12.07 17.42 2.91
C LYS A 156 -11.58 17.18 1.48
N TRP A 157 -10.60 16.30 1.32
CA TRP A 157 -9.89 16.07 0.06
C TRP A 157 -10.56 15.03 -0.86
N TRP A 158 -11.52 14.21 -0.37
CA TRP A 158 -12.25 13.18 -1.14
C TRP A 158 -13.63 13.62 -1.62
#